data_2cf353901c846a7090700e60ec50d6c6
#
_entry.id   2cf353901c846a7090700e60ec50d6c6
#
_cell.length_a   1.000
_cell.length_b   1.000
_cell.length_c   1.000
_cell.angle_alpha   90.00
_cell.angle_beta   90.00
_cell.angle_gamma   90.00
#
_symmetry.space_group_name_H-M   'P 1'
#
loop_
_entity.id
_entity.type
_entity.pdbx_description
1 polymer ?
#
loop_
_entity_poly.entity_id
_entity_poly.type
_entity_poly.pdbx_seq_one_letter_code
_entity_poly.pdbx_strand_id
1 'polypeptide(L)'
;FKKKDILFYMIKNDKYYYNLNNALKKNNFFKKKVITKKFSLDKMIKENKYDLIINCDSNNPISKKYFSRKISKDYFNRAYIATIIHEKLDNNKAVQIFTKCGPIAYLPLSKTETSVVCSLNLKNKSEYTNQEVLALINKNNPGFVLKKISDLKSFKLNLANLRNYSHENILAFGDLLHKIHPLAGQGFNMTLRDIQVLSDLIEEKIDYGLPLDISIFEKFEKETKHKNFIFSNGIDLIYEIFN
;
A
#
# COMPACT_ATOMS: atom_id res chain seq x y z
N PHE A 1 26.29 3.51 10.23
CA PHE A 1 25.84 3.99 8.91
C PHE A 1 26.74 5.14 8.48
N LYS A 2 27.35 5.04 7.27
CA LYS A 2 28.14 6.12 6.70
C LYS A 2 27.22 7.30 6.38
N LYS A 3 27.67 8.51 6.67
CA LYS A 3 26.93 9.80 6.57
C LYS A 3 26.32 10.14 5.19
N LYS A 4 26.46 9.26 4.17
CA LYS A 4 26.03 9.45 2.78
C LYS A 4 25.04 8.40 2.27
N ASP A 5 24.62 7.44 3.09
CA ASP A 5 23.70 6.39 2.62
C ASP A 5 22.26 6.90 2.65
N ILE A 6 21.59 6.86 1.50
CA ILE A 6 20.17 7.17 1.39
C ILE A 6 19.41 5.96 1.91
N LEU A 7 18.68 6.10 3.02
CA LEU A 7 17.96 5.02 3.67
C LEU A 7 16.56 4.80 3.08
N PHE A 8 15.95 5.84 2.51
CA PHE A 8 14.61 5.76 1.92
C PHE A 8 14.34 6.89 0.95
N TYR A 9 13.33 6.68 0.11
CA TYR A 9 12.76 7.70 -0.77
C TYR A 9 11.30 7.93 -0.42
N MET A 10 10.86 9.19 -0.40
CA MET A 10 9.46 9.58 -0.27
C MET A 10 8.96 10.09 -1.62
N ILE A 11 7.93 9.46 -2.15
CA ILE A 11 7.39 9.78 -3.48
C ILE A 11 5.90 10.13 -3.32
N LYS A 12 5.46 11.24 -3.91
CA LYS A 12 4.04 11.59 -3.99
C LYS A 12 3.34 10.66 -4.98
N ASN A 13 2.25 10.02 -4.58
CA ASN A 13 1.53 9.03 -5.40
C ASN A 13 1.06 9.59 -6.75
N ASP A 14 0.61 10.84 -6.80
CA ASP A 14 0.19 11.50 -8.03
C ASP A 14 1.32 11.62 -9.04
N LYS A 15 2.52 12.04 -8.60
CA LYS A 15 3.72 12.10 -9.45
C LYS A 15 4.17 10.73 -9.91
N TYR A 16 4.14 9.74 -9.00
CA TYR A 16 4.49 8.37 -9.35
C TYR A 16 3.55 7.79 -10.40
N TYR A 17 2.24 7.93 -10.18
CA TYR A 17 1.21 7.50 -11.15
C TYR A 17 1.37 8.21 -12.51
N TYR A 18 1.61 9.52 -12.51
CA TYR A 18 1.81 10.28 -13.74
C TYR A 18 2.99 9.76 -14.55
N ASN A 19 4.13 9.53 -13.91
CA ASN A 19 5.33 9.04 -14.58
C ASN A 19 5.15 7.63 -15.13
N LEU A 20 4.55 6.71 -14.35
CA LEU A 20 4.24 5.35 -14.80
C LEU A 20 3.26 5.36 -16.00
N ASN A 21 2.20 6.15 -15.91
CA ASN A 21 1.21 6.24 -16.98
C ASN A 21 1.82 6.80 -18.27
N ASN A 22 2.74 7.76 -18.18
CA ASN A 22 3.46 8.28 -19.35
C ASN A 22 4.46 7.27 -19.92
N ALA A 23 5.13 6.49 -19.08
CA ALA A 23 6.00 5.41 -19.54
C ALA A 23 5.20 4.32 -20.28
N LEU A 24 4.08 3.90 -19.70
CA LEU A 24 3.18 2.90 -20.30
C LEU A 24 2.59 3.35 -21.65
N LYS A 25 2.21 4.63 -21.78
CA LYS A 25 1.69 5.18 -23.05
C LYS A 25 2.68 5.11 -24.22
N LYS A 26 3.97 5.06 -23.93
CA LYS A 26 5.03 4.91 -24.94
C LYS A 26 5.22 3.47 -25.42
N ASN A 27 4.62 2.50 -24.72
CA ASN A 27 4.72 1.09 -25.04
C ASN A 27 3.58 0.69 -26.00
N ASN A 28 3.92 0.23 -27.19
CA ASN A 28 2.95 -0.15 -28.24
C ASN A 28 2.08 -1.36 -27.88
N PHE A 29 2.52 -2.18 -26.92
CA PHE A 29 1.78 -3.37 -26.45
C PHE A 29 0.82 -3.02 -25.30
N PHE A 30 0.93 -1.82 -24.70
CA PHE A 30 0.05 -1.39 -23.63
C PHE A 30 -1.28 -0.84 -24.18
N LYS A 31 -2.39 -1.42 -23.73
CA LYS A 31 -3.76 -0.95 -24.06
C LYS A 31 -4.53 -0.63 -22.80
N LYS A 32 -4.89 0.64 -22.60
CA LYS A 32 -5.74 1.08 -21.47
C LYS A 32 -7.22 1.07 -21.87
N LYS A 33 -8.05 0.39 -21.08
CA LYS A 33 -9.51 0.39 -21.23
C LYS A 33 -10.17 0.83 -19.92
N VAL A 34 -11.21 1.65 -20.03
CA VAL A 34 -12.08 2.00 -18.90
C VAL A 34 -13.23 1.02 -18.86
N ILE A 35 -13.39 0.32 -17.76
CA ILE A 35 -14.50 -0.63 -17.56
C ILE A 35 -15.73 0.16 -17.11
N THR A 36 -16.78 0.15 -17.92
CA THR A 36 -18.08 0.76 -17.61
C THR A 36 -19.04 -0.29 -17.06
N LYS A 37 -20.17 0.13 -16.45
CA LYS A 37 -21.22 -0.77 -15.92
C LYS A 37 -21.77 -1.80 -16.92
N LYS A 38 -21.65 -1.53 -18.23
CA LYS A 38 -22.05 -2.44 -19.32
C LYS A 38 -21.04 -3.55 -19.60
N PHE A 39 -19.86 -3.49 -19.01
CA PHE A 39 -18.79 -4.44 -19.27
C PHE A 39 -18.81 -5.51 -18.17
N SER A 40 -19.12 -6.76 -18.56
CA SER A 40 -19.10 -7.88 -17.63
C SER A 40 -17.70 -8.44 -17.51
N LEU A 41 -17.07 -8.27 -16.35
CA LEU A 41 -15.79 -8.89 -16.02
C LEU A 41 -15.87 -10.42 -16.08
N ASP A 42 -17.01 -11.00 -15.64
CA ASP A 42 -17.25 -12.45 -15.73
C ASP A 42 -17.23 -12.97 -17.18
N LYS A 43 -17.68 -12.16 -18.13
CA LYS A 43 -17.63 -12.52 -19.56
C LYS A 43 -16.18 -12.58 -20.07
N MET A 44 -15.33 -11.63 -19.66
CA MET A 44 -13.91 -11.64 -20.05
C MET A 44 -13.15 -12.87 -19.54
N ILE A 45 -13.47 -13.31 -18.33
CA ILE A 45 -12.86 -14.48 -17.72
C ILE A 45 -13.31 -15.74 -18.45
N LYS A 46 -14.63 -15.89 -18.67
CA LYS A 46 -15.21 -17.06 -19.33
C LYS A 46 -14.77 -17.22 -20.79
N GLU A 47 -14.45 -16.14 -21.48
CA GLU A 47 -13.99 -16.16 -22.86
C GLU A 47 -12.54 -16.59 -23.01
N ASN A 48 -11.81 -16.91 -21.91
CA ASN A 48 -10.38 -17.27 -21.89
C ASN A 48 -9.52 -16.37 -22.78
N LYS A 49 -9.83 -15.08 -22.77
CA LYS A 49 -9.23 -14.10 -23.67
C LYS A 49 -7.81 -13.68 -23.25
N TYR A 50 -7.47 -13.96 -22.01
CA TYR A 50 -6.18 -13.59 -21.41
C TYR A 50 -5.58 -14.81 -20.72
N ASP A 51 -4.30 -15.03 -20.96
CA ASP A 51 -3.55 -16.12 -20.34
C ASP A 51 -3.46 -15.91 -18.83
N LEU A 52 -3.15 -14.69 -18.40
CA LEU A 52 -3.04 -14.29 -17.01
C LEU A 52 -3.84 -13.01 -16.73
N ILE A 53 -4.54 -12.97 -15.60
CA ILE A 53 -5.30 -11.81 -15.13
C ILE A 53 -4.77 -11.42 -13.74
N ILE A 54 -4.28 -10.19 -13.58
CA ILE A 54 -3.84 -9.66 -12.30
C ILE A 54 -4.91 -8.71 -11.77
N ASN A 55 -5.53 -9.06 -10.64
CA ASN A 55 -6.60 -8.30 -10.02
C ASN A 55 -6.10 -7.58 -8.76
N CYS A 56 -6.03 -6.24 -8.83
CA CYS A 56 -5.59 -5.38 -7.72
C CYS A 56 -6.75 -4.68 -6.98
N ASP A 57 -7.99 -4.76 -7.50
CA ASP A 57 -9.13 -4.06 -6.92
C ASP A 57 -9.91 -4.94 -5.95
N SER A 58 -9.90 -4.56 -4.66
CA SER A 58 -10.63 -5.26 -3.60
C SER A 58 -12.15 -5.12 -3.65
N ASN A 59 -12.69 -4.19 -4.45
CA ASN A 59 -14.12 -3.86 -4.45
C ASN A 59 -14.90 -4.42 -5.63
N ASN A 60 -14.22 -4.92 -6.65
CA ASN A 60 -14.86 -5.46 -7.84
C ASN A 60 -15.60 -6.80 -7.57
N PRO A 61 -16.53 -7.25 -8.43
CA PRO A 61 -17.27 -8.48 -8.27
C PRO A 61 -16.39 -9.74 -8.19
N ILE A 62 -15.28 -9.77 -8.94
CA ILE A 62 -14.31 -10.89 -8.95
C ILE A 62 -13.71 -11.08 -7.56
N SER A 63 -13.26 -9.99 -6.94
CA SER A 63 -12.67 -10.02 -5.61
C SER A 63 -13.67 -10.50 -4.56
N LYS A 64 -14.92 -10.05 -4.64
CA LYS A 64 -15.98 -10.48 -3.73
C LYS A 64 -16.34 -11.95 -3.89
N LYS A 65 -16.29 -12.46 -5.11
CA LYS A 65 -16.67 -13.85 -5.43
C LYS A 65 -15.55 -14.84 -5.11
N TYR A 66 -14.32 -14.57 -5.52
CA TYR A 66 -13.24 -15.53 -5.48
C TYR A 66 -12.20 -15.27 -4.38
N PHE A 67 -12.04 -14.01 -3.91
CA PHE A 67 -11.02 -13.58 -2.96
C PHE A 67 -11.61 -13.06 -1.64
N SER A 68 -12.68 -13.72 -1.15
CA SER A 68 -13.33 -13.34 0.11
C SER A 68 -12.66 -13.97 1.34
N ARG A 69 -11.99 -15.12 1.19
CA ARG A 69 -11.34 -15.83 2.31
C ARG A 69 -10.02 -15.18 2.70
N LYS A 70 -10.04 -14.40 3.79
CA LYS A 70 -8.87 -13.69 4.31
C LYS A 70 -8.74 -13.85 5.81
N ILE A 71 -7.50 -13.79 6.29
CA ILE A 71 -7.19 -13.57 7.69
C ILE A 71 -7.22 -12.06 7.89
N SER A 72 -8.10 -11.58 8.76
CA SER A 72 -8.25 -10.15 9.01
C SER A 72 -8.25 -9.85 10.50
N LYS A 73 -7.62 -8.73 10.87
CA LYS A 73 -7.61 -8.17 12.22
C LYS A 73 -7.98 -6.70 12.11
N ASP A 74 -9.00 -6.27 12.86
CA ASP A 74 -9.31 -4.86 13.02
C ASP A 74 -8.46 -4.31 14.17
N TYR A 75 -7.72 -3.26 13.91
CA TYR A 75 -6.91 -2.60 14.94
C TYR A 75 -7.72 -1.64 15.79
N PHE A 76 -8.99 -1.39 15.43
CA PHE A 76 -9.78 -0.30 15.99
C PHE A 76 -9.06 1.06 15.92
N ASN A 77 -8.28 1.23 14.86
CA ASN A 77 -7.50 2.42 14.59
C ASN A 77 -7.93 3.09 13.30
N ARG A 78 -7.70 4.41 13.25
CA ARG A 78 -7.92 5.21 12.06
C ARG A 78 -6.66 6.01 11.72
N ALA A 79 -6.25 5.98 10.47
CA ALA A 79 -5.20 6.86 9.99
C ALA A 79 -5.80 8.20 9.59
N TYR A 80 -5.13 9.28 9.98
CA TYR A 80 -5.38 10.65 9.55
C TYR A 80 -4.12 11.16 8.87
N ILE A 81 -4.27 11.68 7.66
CA ILE A 81 -3.16 12.14 6.83
C ILE A 81 -3.35 13.60 6.48
N ALA A 82 -2.29 14.38 6.66
CA ALA A 82 -2.19 15.75 6.18
C ALA A 82 -0.81 16.03 5.60
N THR A 83 -0.70 17.09 4.83
CA THR A 83 0.59 17.68 4.45
C THR A 83 0.76 19.01 5.18
N ILE A 84 1.84 19.17 5.91
CA ILE A 84 2.22 20.44 6.51
C ILE A 84 3.18 21.18 5.59
N ILE A 85 2.95 22.48 5.43
CA ILE A 85 3.86 23.42 4.78
C ILE A 85 4.52 24.21 5.90
N HIS A 86 5.84 24.24 5.89
CA HIS A 86 6.66 24.86 6.91
C HIS A 86 7.75 25.75 6.32
N GLU A 87 8.48 26.47 7.14
CA GLU A 87 9.66 27.20 6.71
C GLU A 87 10.73 26.26 6.14
N LYS A 88 11.56 26.80 5.26
CA LYS A 88 12.62 26.04 4.60
C LYS A 88 13.62 25.55 5.63
N LEU A 89 13.85 24.23 5.66
CA LEU A 89 14.83 23.57 6.50
C LEU A 89 15.45 22.37 5.78
N ASP A 90 16.47 21.79 6.34
CA ASP A 90 17.12 20.57 5.83
C ASP A 90 16.31 19.33 6.24
N ASN A 91 15.17 19.13 5.56
CA ASN A 91 14.15 18.13 5.84
C ASN A 91 14.55 16.77 5.25
N ASN A 92 15.47 16.09 5.89
CA ASN A 92 16.06 14.82 5.41
C ASN A 92 15.88 13.66 6.39
N LYS A 93 15.06 13.81 7.43
CA LYS A 93 14.80 12.80 8.45
C LYS A 93 13.32 12.49 8.53
N ALA A 94 12.95 11.20 8.48
CA ALA A 94 11.65 10.75 8.92
C ALA A 94 11.65 10.64 10.46
N VAL A 95 10.60 11.16 11.10
CA VAL A 95 10.44 11.11 12.55
C VAL A 95 9.15 10.39 12.87
N GLN A 96 9.20 9.42 13.76
CA GLN A 96 8.01 8.74 14.29
C GLN A 96 7.97 8.90 15.80
N ILE A 97 6.84 9.37 16.31
CA ILE A 97 6.59 9.63 17.73
C ILE A 97 5.46 8.71 18.17
N PHE A 98 5.71 7.88 19.16
CA PHE A 98 4.69 7.04 19.79
C PHE A 98 4.01 7.82 20.90
N THR A 99 2.71 8.07 20.75
CA THR A 99 1.89 8.78 21.72
C THR A 99 0.90 7.83 22.37
N LYS A 100 0.27 8.24 23.48
CA LYS A 100 -0.81 7.48 24.13
C LYS A 100 -2.04 7.27 23.24
N CYS A 101 -2.22 8.09 22.21
CA CYS A 101 -3.32 7.97 21.24
C CYS A 101 -2.93 7.12 20.03
N GLY A 102 -1.65 6.78 19.88
CA GLY A 102 -1.07 6.05 18.75
C GLY A 102 0.11 6.78 18.09
N PRO A 103 0.77 6.16 17.12
CA PRO A 103 1.96 6.73 16.47
C PRO A 103 1.61 7.89 15.52
N ILE A 104 2.48 8.89 15.52
CA ILE A 104 2.47 10.03 14.58
C ILE A 104 3.78 10.02 13.82
N ALA A 105 3.74 9.95 12.50
CA ALA A 105 4.91 9.98 11.63
C ALA A 105 4.97 11.29 10.84
N TYR A 106 6.15 11.90 10.81
CA TYR A 106 6.49 13.07 10.00
C TYR A 106 7.47 12.61 8.91
N LEU A 107 7.03 12.67 7.66
CA LEU A 107 7.71 12.09 6.51
C LEU A 107 8.12 13.21 5.54
N PRO A 108 9.42 13.45 5.30
CA PRO A 108 9.90 14.56 4.47
C PRO A 108 9.48 14.38 3.01
N LEU A 109 8.82 15.39 2.43
CA LEU A 109 8.49 15.45 1.00
C LEU A 109 9.39 16.40 0.24
N SER A 110 9.75 17.52 0.87
CA SER A 110 10.67 18.54 0.32
C SER A 110 11.27 19.37 1.46
N LYS A 111 12.09 20.35 1.13
CA LYS A 111 12.62 21.30 2.13
C LYS A 111 11.57 22.17 2.81
N THR A 112 10.32 22.19 2.29
CA THR A 112 9.22 23.03 2.78
C THR A 112 7.93 22.25 3.03
N GLU A 113 7.91 20.94 2.75
CA GLU A 113 6.73 20.11 2.89
C GLU A 113 7.05 18.80 3.63
N THR A 114 6.18 18.41 4.54
CA THR A 114 6.22 17.14 5.28
C THR A 114 4.85 16.51 5.30
N SER A 115 4.75 15.22 4.96
CA SER A 115 3.53 14.45 5.17
C SER A 115 3.45 14.00 6.61
N VAL A 116 2.28 14.16 7.23
CA VAL A 116 2.00 13.69 8.59
C VAL A 116 0.98 12.57 8.52
N VAL A 117 1.28 11.45 9.17
CA VAL A 117 0.41 10.30 9.30
C VAL A 117 0.18 10.02 10.77
N CYS A 118 -1.06 10.21 11.25
CA CYS A 118 -1.46 9.90 12.62
C CYS A 118 -2.28 8.61 12.61
N SER A 119 -1.78 7.54 13.22
CA SER A 119 -2.52 6.28 13.37
C SER A 119 -3.12 6.24 14.77
N LEU A 120 -4.37 6.71 14.92
CA LEU A 120 -4.99 6.94 16.22
C LEU A 120 -5.93 5.79 16.62
N ASN A 121 -5.82 5.39 17.88
CA ASN A 121 -6.63 4.34 18.50
C ASN A 121 -8.04 4.84 18.80
N LEU A 122 -9.05 4.05 18.42
CA LEU A 122 -10.48 4.35 18.61
C LEU A 122 -11.12 3.61 19.80
N LYS A 123 -10.32 2.99 20.72
CA LYS A 123 -10.86 2.14 21.81
C LYS A 123 -12.03 2.79 22.58
N ASN A 124 -12.00 4.12 22.73
CA ASN A 124 -13.00 4.87 23.48
C ASN A 124 -13.71 5.96 22.67
N LYS A 125 -13.56 5.93 21.32
CA LYS A 125 -14.14 6.95 20.42
C LYS A 125 -14.55 6.31 19.10
N SER A 126 -15.60 6.84 18.49
CA SER A 126 -15.98 6.49 17.12
C SER A 126 -15.04 7.12 16.09
N GLU A 127 -14.59 8.34 16.34
CA GLU A 127 -13.71 9.11 15.46
C GLU A 127 -13.08 10.29 16.22
N TYR A 128 -11.92 10.76 15.75
CA TYR A 128 -11.34 12.05 16.19
C TYR A 128 -11.82 13.16 15.26
N THR A 129 -12.15 14.30 15.84
CA THR A 129 -12.46 15.51 15.07
C THR A 129 -11.19 16.07 14.42
N ASN A 130 -11.36 16.84 13.34
CA ASN A 130 -10.21 17.49 12.69
C ASN A 130 -9.43 18.39 13.67
N GLN A 131 -10.11 19.08 14.56
CA GLN A 131 -9.48 19.93 15.57
C GLN A 131 -8.61 19.13 16.55
N GLU A 132 -9.08 17.98 17.02
CA GLU A 132 -8.32 17.10 17.91
C GLU A 132 -7.05 16.56 17.23
N VAL A 133 -7.18 16.14 15.96
CA VAL A 133 -6.02 15.65 15.19
C VAL A 133 -5.00 16.76 14.95
N LEU A 134 -5.45 17.96 14.59
CA LEU A 134 -4.57 19.13 14.42
C LEU A 134 -3.87 19.50 15.72
N ALA A 135 -4.57 19.44 16.85
CA ALA A 135 -3.99 19.68 18.17
C ALA A 135 -2.89 18.64 18.51
N LEU A 136 -3.12 17.36 18.18
CA LEU A 136 -2.12 16.31 18.36
C LEU A 136 -0.88 16.53 17.46
N ILE A 137 -1.07 16.92 16.20
CA ILE A 137 0.02 17.24 15.27
C ILE A 137 0.84 18.42 15.81
N ASN A 138 0.18 19.50 16.25
CA ASN A 138 0.86 20.67 16.79
C ASN A 138 1.62 20.37 18.08
N LYS A 139 1.00 19.62 19.01
CA LYS A 139 1.62 19.23 20.28
C LYS A 139 2.89 18.38 20.09
N ASN A 140 2.89 17.50 19.09
CA ASN A 140 4.00 16.58 18.82
C ASN A 140 4.87 17.04 17.65
N ASN A 141 4.79 18.29 17.25
CA ASN A 141 5.58 18.86 16.18
C ASN A 141 7.08 18.81 16.52
N PRO A 142 7.92 18.16 15.69
CA PRO A 142 9.35 18.02 16.00
C PRO A 142 10.19 19.28 15.73
N GLY A 143 9.57 20.45 15.67
CA GLY A 143 10.26 21.75 15.51
C GLY A 143 10.00 22.44 14.16
N PHE A 144 8.99 22.05 13.41
CA PHE A 144 8.60 22.77 12.18
C PHE A 144 7.92 24.09 12.50
N VAL A 145 8.37 25.18 11.88
CA VAL A 145 7.65 26.47 11.86
C VAL A 145 6.55 26.36 10.79
N LEU A 146 5.33 26.11 11.26
CA LEU A 146 4.20 25.80 10.39
C LEU A 146 3.65 27.04 9.70
N LYS A 147 3.39 26.97 8.39
CA LYS A 147 2.72 28.01 7.58
C LYS A 147 1.29 27.60 7.23
N LYS A 148 1.08 26.31 6.89
CA LYS A 148 -0.21 25.79 6.48
C LYS A 148 -0.28 24.28 6.72
N ILE A 149 -1.48 23.78 7.03
CA ILE A 149 -1.79 22.35 7.05
C ILE A 149 -2.88 22.11 6.01
N SER A 150 -2.74 21.06 5.19
CA SER A 150 -3.76 20.64 4.22
C SER A 150 -4.99 20.05 4.92
N ASP A 151 -6.07 19.86 4.17
CA ASP A 151 -7.24 19.14 4.65
C ASP A 151 -6.84 17.72 5.09
N LEU A 152 -7.41 17.29 6.22
CA LEU A 152 -7.22 15.95 6.76
C LEU A 152 -8.02 14.93 5.95
N LYS A 153 -7.34 13.86 5.54
CA LYS A 153 -7.98 12.66 4.98
C LYS A 153 -7.90 11.55 6.00
N SER A 154 -8.92 10.71 6.10
CA SER A 154 -8.91 9.60 7.06
C SER A 154 -9.42 8.29 6.46
N PHE A 155 -8.90 7.16 6.97
CA PHE A 155 -9.34 5.82 6.62
C PHE A 155 -9.11 4.84 7.77
N LYS A 156 -9.95 3.80 7.84
CA LYS A 156 -9.80 2.72 8.84
C LYS A 156 -8.57 1.88 8.55
N LEU A 157 -7.89 1.45 9.61
CA LEU A 157 -6.75 0.57 9.54
C LEU A 157 -7.16 -0.85 9.92
N ASN A 158 -6.88 -1.79 9.02
CA ASN A 158 -7.09 -3.21 9.25
C ASN A 158 -5.96 -4.02 8.61
N LEU A 159 -5.60 -5.12 9.23
CA LEU A 159 -4.79 -6.15 8.61
C LEU A 159 -5.71 -7.06 7.79
N ALA A 160 -5.30 -7.42 6.61
CA ALA A 160 -5.96 -8.42 5.80
C ALA A 160 -4.94 -9.14 4.90
N ASN A 161 -4.88 -10.46 5.02
CA ASN A 161 -4.06 -11.32 4.17
C ASN A 161 -4.96 -12.38 3.54
N LEU A 162 -4.93 -12.54 2.23
CA LEU A 162 -5.67 -13.60 1.55
C LEU A 162 -5.13 -14.99 1.92
N ARG A 163 -6.02 -15.96 2.00
CA ARG A 163 -5.65 -17.37 2.20
C ARG A 163 -5.18 -18.01 0.90
N ASN A 164 -5.82 -17.69 -0.22
CA ASN A 164 -5.47 -18.17 -1.54
C ASN A 164 -5.18 -16.97 -2.43
N TYR A 165 -4.05 -16.99 -3.13
CA TYR A 165 -3.58 -15.88 -3.94
C TYR A 165 -4.14 -15.91 -5.36
N SER A 166 -4.53 -17.10 -5.84
CA SER A 166 -5.04 -17.27 -7.19
C SER A 166 -6.35 -18.05 -7.24
N HIS A 167 -7.08 -17.89 -8.32
CA HIS A 167 -8.25 -18.65 -8.70
C HIS A 167 -8.28 -18.76 -10.23
N GLU A 168 -8.13 -20.00 -10.76
CA GLU A 168 -7.94 -20.21 -12.21
C GLU A 168 -6.78 -19.32 -12.72
N ASN A 169 -6.99 -18.60 -13.82
CA ASN A 169 -6.00 -17.69 -14.40
C ASN A 169 -6.01 -16.27 -13.80
N ILE A 170 -6.58 -16.08 -12.58
CA ILE A 170 -6.66 -14.80 -11.89
C ILE A 170 -5.77 -14.81 -10.65
N LEU A 171 -4.83 -13.88 -10.57
CA LEU A 171 -4.01 -13.60 -9.39
C LEU A 171 -4.54 -12.38 -8.65
N ALA A 172 -4.79 -12.49 -7.34
CA ALA A 172 -4.95 -11.34 -6.47
C ALA A 172 -3.60 -10.67 -6.21
N PHE A 173 -3.55 -9.34 -6.25
CA PHE A 173 -2.30 -8.60 -6.14
C PHE A 173 -2.46 -7.28 -5.38
N GLY A 174 -1.35 -6.75 -4.86
CA GLY A 174 -1.32 -5.47 -4.15
C GLY A 174 -2.23 -5.45 -2.92
N ASP A 175 -3.00 -4.38 -2.73
CA ASP A 175 -3.90 -4.20 -1.58
C ASP A 175 -5.04 -5.22 -1.49
N LEU A 176 -5.35 -5.94 -2.57
CA LEU A 176 -6.26 -7.08 -2.51
C LEU A 176 -5.60 -8.26 -1.83
N LEU A 177 -4.32 -8.51 -2.11
CA LEU A 177 -3.57 -9.64 -1.61
C LEU A 177 -3.25 -9.50 -0.12
N HIS A 178 -2.72 -8.35 0.27
CA HIS A 178 -2.34 -8.06 1.65
C HIS A 178 -2.51 -6.58 2.01
N LYS A 179 -3.06 -6.35 3.19
CA LYS A 179 -3.10 -5.03 3.85
C LYS A 179 -2.43 -5.16 5.20
N ILE A 180 -1.53 -4.25 5.50
CA ILE A 180 -0.81 -4.21 6.78
C ILE A 180 -0.98 -2.84 7.44
N HIS A 181 -0.69 -2.76 8.73
CA HIS A 181 -0.64 -1.48 9.42
C HIS A 181 0.37 -0.54 8.73
N PRO A 182 0.05 0.74 8.51
CA PRO A 182 0.93 1.69 7.81
C PRO A 182 2.17 2.09 8.62
N LEU A 183 2.60 1.26 9.56
CA LEU A 183 3.82 1.46 10.32
C LEU A 183 5.01 1.54 9.34
N ALA A 184 5.69 2.66 9.34
CA ALA A 184 6.84 2.94 8.47
C ALA A 184 6.59 2.77 6.95
N GLY A 185 5.33 2.82 6.47
CA GLY A 185 5.01 2.79 5.03
C GLY A 185 5.34 1.49 4.31
N GLN A 186 5.37 0.36 5.00
CA GLN A 186 5.86 -0.91 4.48
C GLN A 186 4.93 -1.64 3.49
N GLY A 187 3.64 -1.29 3.43
CA GLY A 187 2.69 -1.95 2.52
C GLY A 187 3.09 -1.86 1.05
N PHE A 188 3.50 -0.68 0.60
CA PHE A 188 3.97 -0.48 -0.77
C PHE A 188 5.25 -1.26 -1.06
N ASN A 189 6.18 -1.34 -0.10
CA ASN A 189 7.42 -2.10 -0.25
C ASN A 189 7.17 -3.61 -0.39
N MET A 190 6.15 -4.16 0.29
CA MET A 190 5.72 -5.54 0.08
C MET A 190 5.25 -5.75 -1.37
N THR A 191 4.40 -4.87 -1.87
CA THR A 191 3.92 -4.94 -3.26
C THR A 191 5.06 -4.85 -4.27
N LEU A 192 6.08 -4.01 -4.04
CA LEU A 192 7.25 -3.94 -4.93
C LEU A 192 8.05 -5.24 -4.95
N ARG A 193 8.22 -5.91 -3.81
CA ARG A 193 8.85 -7.24 -3.77
C ARG A 193 8.03 -8.29 -4.50
N ASP A 194 6.71 -8.24 -4.34
CA ASP A 194 5.81 -9.17 -5.04
C ASP A 194 5.84 -8.93 -6.55
N ILE A 195 5.95 -7.67 -7.02
CA ILE A 195 6.15 -7.33 -8.44
C ILE A 195 7.43 -7.97 -8.95
N GLN A 196 8.54 -7.85 -8.21
CA GLN A 196 9.82 -8.44 -8.63
C GLN A 196 9.70 -9.94 -8.80
N VAL A 197 9.16 -10.66 -7.80
CA VAL A 197 8.99 -12.11 -7.87
C VAL A 197 8.11 -12.52 -9.07
N LEU A 198 6.98 -11.83 -9.27
CA LEU A 198 6.08 -12.12 -10.37
C LEU A 198 6.74 -11.85 -11.73
N SER A 199 7.51 -10.76 -11.86
CA SER A 199 8.24 -10.43 -13.09
C SER A 199 9.29 -11.49 -13.40
N ASP A 200 10.09 -11.88 -12.40
CA ASP A 200 11.13 -12.91 -12.57
C ASP A 200 10.53 -14.25 -13.03
N LEU A 201 9.37 -14.65 -12.49
CA LEU A 201 8.66 -15.86 -12.89
C LEU A 201 8.10 -15.80 -14.32
N ILE A 202 7.62 -14.63 -14.74
CA ILE A 202 7.15 -14.41 -16.11
C ILE A 202 8.33 -14.43 -17.09
N GLU A 203 9.42 -13.74 -16.75
CA GLU A 203 10.64 -13.69 -17.55
C GLU A 203 11.25 -15.09 -17.72
N GLU A 204 11.36 -15.87 -16.64
CA GLU A 204 11.82 -17.27 -16.68
C GLU A 204 11.03 -18.10 -17.69
N LYS A 205 9.69 -17.99 -17.70
CA LYS A 205 8.85 -18.71 -18.67
C LYS A 205 9.09 -18.26 -20.12
N ILE A 206 9.24 -16.97 -20.33
CA ILE A 206 9.50 -16.40 -21.67
C ILE A 206 10.86 -16.86 -22.20
N ASP A 207 11.90 -16.80 -21.37
CA ASP A 207 13.27 -17.16 -21.73
C ASP A 207 13.40 -18.64 -22.13
N TYR A 208 12.62 -19.52 -21.48
CA TYR A 208 12.55 -20.93 -21.81
C TYR A 208 11.53 -21.28 -22.91
N GLY A 209 10.84 -20.28 -23.48
CA GLY A 209 9.80 -20.54 -24.51
C GLY A 209 8.59 -21.31 -23.97
N LEU A 210 8.33 -21.24 -22.66
CA LEU A 210 7.23 -21.92 -22.00
C LEU A 210 5.94 -21.09 -22.02
N PRO A 211 4.76 -21.72 -22.01
CA PRO A 211 3.51 -20.98 -22.00
C PRO A 211 3.33 -20.19 -20.69
N LEU A 212 2.72 -18.99 -20.79
CA LEU A 212 2.30 -18.20 -19.65
C LEU A 212 0.97 -18.77 -19.13
N ASP A 213 1.04 -19.61 -18.12
CA ASP A 213 -0.09 -20.33 -17.55
C ASP A 213 -0.20 -20.18 -16.02
N ILE A 214 -1.17 -20.86 -15.43
CA ILE A 214 -1.46 -20.78 -13.98
C ILE A 214 -0.30 -21.22 -13.08
N SER A 215 0.65 -21.99 -13.60
CA SER A 215 1.81 -22.46 -12.83
C SER A 215 2.69 -21.29 -12.32
N ILE A 216 2.64 -20.14 -13.01
CA ILE A 216 3.29 -18.90 -12.55
C ILE A 216 2.66 -18.45 -11.21
N PHE A 217 1.34 -18.52 -11.11
CA PHE A 217 0.63 -18.08 -9.89
C PHE A 217 0.83 -19.04 -8.73
N GLU A 218 0.86 -20.34 -9.00
CA GLU A 218 1.18 -21.36 -7.99
C GLU A 218 2.60 -21.19 -7.44
N LYS A 219 3.58 -20.97 -8.32
CA LYS A 219 4.97 -20.71 -7.92
C LYS A 219 5.08 -19.39 -7.16
N PHE A 220 4.41 -18.33 -7.62
CA PHE A 220 4.34 -17.05 -6.94
C PHE A 220 3.76 -17.18 -5.52
N GLU A 221 2.62 -17.86 -5.35
CA GLU A 221 2.02 -18.09 -4.04
C GLU A 221 2.96 -18.87 -3.12
N LYS A 222 3.61 -19.92 -3.61
CA LYS A 222 4.57 -20.72 -2.87
C LYS A 222 5.77 -19.91 -2.38
N GLU A 223 6.31 -19.02 -3.21
CA GLU A 223 7.51 -18.24 -2.89
C GLU A 223 7.23 -17.03 -1.98
N THR A 224 6.03 -16.42 -2.09
CA THR A 224 5.74 -15.16 -1.41
C THR A 224 4.88 -15.30 -0.18
N LYS A 225 3.97 -16.26 -0.13
CA LYS A 225 2.94 -16.37 0.92
C LYS A 225 3.51 -16.43 2.34
N HIS A 226 4.49 -17.27 2.54
CA HIS A 226 5.10 -17.43 3.85
C HIS A 226 5.96 -16.20 4.23
N LYS A 227 6.67 -15.60 3.28
CA LYS A 227 7.42 -14.36 3.50
C LYS A 227 6.50 -13.20 3.87
N ASN A 228 5.39 -13.06 3.15
CA ASN A 228 4.38 -12.03 3.40
C ASN A 228 3.68 -12.22 4.74
N PHE A 229 3.40 -13.47 5.13
CA PHE A 229 2.83 -13.80 6.44
C PHE A 229 3.77 -13.45 7.60
N ILE A 230 5.03 -13.86 7.54
CA ILE A 230 6.03 -13.52 8.56
C ILE A 230 6.21 -12.01 8.67
N PHE A 231 6.30 -11.32 7.54
CA PHE A 231 6.48 -9.87 7.51
C PHE A 231 5.27 -9.13 8.09
N SER A 232 4.05 -9.53 7.72
CA SER A 232 2.81 -8.95 8.24
C SER A 232 2.69 -9.12 9.76
N ASN A 233 3.00 -10.31 10.26
CA ASN A 233 2.98 -10.59 11.71
C ASN A 233 4.10 -9.87 12.46
N GLY A 234 5.27 -9.69 11.85
CA GLY A 234 6.35 -8.90 12.42
C GLY A 234 5.97 -7.43 12.62
N ILE A 235 5.30 -6.84 11.64
CA ILE A 235 4.77 -5.47 11.76
C ILE A 235 3.67 -5.39 12.81
N ASP A 236 2.78 -6.39 12.86
CA ASP A 236 1.72 -6.47 13.86
C ASP A 236 2.31 -6.58 15.30
N LEU A 237 3.34 -7.40 15.49
CA LEU A 237 4.04 -7.52 16.76
C LEU A 237 4.70 -6.19 17.20
N ILE A 238 5.39 -5.51 16.28
CA ILE A 238 5.96 -4.18 16.56
C ILE A 238 4.85 -3.21 16.98
N TYR A 239 3.73 -3.21 16.24
CA TYR A 239 2.59 -2.36 16.60
C TYR A 239 2.07 -2.67 18.02
N GLU A 240 1.93 -3.95 18.40
CA GLU A 240 1.45 -4.36 19.73
C GLU A 240 2.39 -3.96 20.87
N ILE A 241 3.72 -4.02 20.65
CA ILE A 241 4.71 -3.60 21.67
C ILE A 241 4.59 -2.13 22.02
N PHE A 242 4.20 -1.28 21.05
CA PHE A 242 4.13 0.19 21.23
C PHE A 242 2.70 0.72 21.46
N ASN A 243 1.68 -0.12 21.59
CA ASN A 243 0.27 0.24 21.79
C ASN A 243 -0.27 -0.22 23.14
#